data_1bfee479bd85ba0f5c2c86c89b7bd661
#
_entry.id   1bfee479bd85ba0f5c2c86c89b7bd661
#
_cell.length_a   1.000
_cell.length_b   1.000
_cell.length_c   1.000
_cell.angle_alpha   90.00
_cell.angle_beta   90.00
_cell.angle_gamma   90.00
#
_symmetry.space_group_name_H-M   'P 1'
#
loop_
_entity.id
_entity.type
_entity.pdbx_description
1 polymer ?
#
loop_
_entity_poly.entity_id
_entity_poly.type
_entity_poly.pdbx_seq_one_letter_code
_entity_poly.pdbx_strand_id
1 'polypeptide(L)'
;IEKGEILNLVKPRIENGILYPELIIVEPDYLVNVTTIANCFEEYGDSYKMNLIKKIEPMVSTPSILLGNFAGQLLDEASYKKKMTYEESLKSFFKKNALAFACCKDPLTTFHIEALNQKRIIEEVLDGEIIHKKDGGKINVDELILEPSYFCGILGLQGRMDFIDLNLDTIIEQKSGKSAWSGDANTANHLQKHYVQLLLYRAIFHYS
;
A
#
# COMPACT_ATOMS: atom_id res chain seq x y z
N ILE A 1 15.56 -5.30 -25.99
CA ILE A 1 16.07 -3.94 -25.70
C ILE A 1 15.67 -3.08 -26.89
N GLU A 2 14.88 -2.06 -26.62
CA GLU A 2 14.38 -1.14 -27.65
C GLU A 2 15.28 0.11 -27.75
N LYS A 3 15.17 0.79 -28.89
CA LYS A 3 15.94 2.03 -29.08
C LYS A 3 15.39 3.13 -28.17
N GLY A 4 16.23 3.63 -27.28
CA GLY A 4 15.89 4.70 -26.33
C GLY A 4 15.81 4.24 -24.89
N GLU A 5 15.87 2.94 -24.63
CA GLU A 5 15.94 2.40 -23.25
C GLU A 5 17.28 2.74 -22.60
N ILE A 6 17.23 3.06 -21.30
CA ILE A 6 18.41 3.29 -20.49
C ILE A 6 18.94 1.95 -20.00
N LEU A 7 20.24 1.73 -20.18
CA LEU A 7 20.91 0.51 -19.75
C LEU A 7 22.03 0.82 -18.77
N ASN A 8 22.07 0.08 -17.67
CA ASN A 8 23.23 0.03 -16.80
C ASN A 8 23.96 -1.29 -17.00
N LEU A 9 25.24 -1.20 -17.39
CA LEU A 9 26.11 -2.35 -17.65
C LEU A 9 27.00 -2.58 -16.44
N VAL A 10 26.80 -3.69 -15.74
CA VAL A 10 27.58 -4.04 -14.56
C VAL A 10 28.85 -4.76 -14.99
N LYS A 11 30.01 -4.26 -14.55
CA LYS A 11 31.36 -4.81 -14.84
C LYS A 11 31.56 -5.18 -16.31
N PRO A 12 31.41 -4.24 -17.23
CA PRO A 12 31.60 -4.51 -18.64
C PRO A 12 33.08 -4.82 -18.95
N ARG A 13 33.34 -5.88 -19.72
CA ARG A 13 34.63 -6.16 -20.36
C ARG A 13 34.55 -5.72 -21.80
N ILE A 14 35.64 -5.21 -22.34
CA ILE A 14 35.72 -4.81 -23.74
C ILE A 14 36.67 -5.78 -24.47
N GLU A 15 36.13 -6.49 -25.44
CA GLU A 15 36.91 -7.39 -26.28
C GLU A 15 36.61 -7.05 -27.74
N ASN A 16 37.64 -6.73 -28.50
CA ASN A 16 37.53 -6.36 -29.94
C ASN A 16 36.50 -5.24 -30.21
N GLY A 17 36.35 -4.27 -29.30
CA GLY A 17 35.40 -3.17 -29.45
C GLY A 17 33.95 -3.53 -29.08
N ILE A 18 33.70 -4.75 -28.58
CA ILE A 18 32.39 -5.21 -28.12
C ILE A 18 32.39 -5.24 -26.62
N LEU A 19 31.28 -4.75 -26.02
CA LEU A 19 31.04 -4.75 -24.54
C LEU A 19 30.40 -6.08 -24.12
N TYR A 20 31.01 -6.74 -23.15
CA TYR A 20 30.53 -7.97 -22.51
C TYR A 20 30.27 -7.71 -21.02
N PRO A 21 29.08 -7.23 -20.63
CA PRO A 21 28.78 -7.01 -19.23
C PRO A 21 28.47 -8.32 -18.49
N GLU A 22 28.77 -8.39 -17.19
CA GLU A 22 28.34 -9.51 -16.34
C GLU A 22 26.81 -9.49 -16.15
N LEU A 23 26.22 -8.29 -16.10
CA LEU A 23 24.77 -8.09 -15.97
C LEU A 23 24.36 -6.84 -16.74
N ILE A 24 23.20 -6.89 -17.37
CA ILE A 24 22.54 -5.74 -18.01
C ILE A 24 21.27 -5.43 -17.18
N ILE A 25 21.18 -4.21 -16.67
CA ILE A 25 19.97 -3.70 -16.02
C ILE A 25 19.29 -2.77 -17.01
N VAL A 26 18.08 -3.12 -17.41
CA VAL A 26 17.23 -2.32 -18.30
C VAL A 26 16.38 -1.40 -17.45
N GLU A 27 16.31 -0.12 -17.81
CA GLU A 27 15.58 0.92 -17.07
C GLU A 27 15.94 0.92 -15.56
N PRO A 28 17.22 1.18 -15.21
CA PRO A 28 17.71 1.10 -13.83
C PRO A 28 17.02 2.08 -12.88
N ASP A 29 16.40 3.14 -13.41
CA ASP A 29 15.67 4.14 -12.63
C ASP A 29 14.23 3.70 -12.29
N TYR A 30 13.81 2.52 -12.79
CA TYR A 30 12.50 1.98 -12.44
C TYR A 30 12.51 1.43 -11.02
N LEU A 31 11.73 2.07 -10.14
CA LEU A 31 11.57 1.63 -8.76
C LEU A 31 10.36 0.68 -8.64
N VAL A 32 10.58 -0.46 -7.98
CA VAL A 32 9.53 -1.46 -7.76
C VAL A 32 8.70 -1.09 -6.53
N ASN A 33 7.38 -1.15 -6.64
CA ASN A 33 6.50 -0.92 -5.50
C ASN A 33 6.65 -2.01 -4.44
N VAL A 34 6.75 -1.62 -3.18
CA VAL A 34 6.79 -2.51 -2.01
C VAL A 34 5.63 -3.51 -2.03
N THR A 35 4.41 -3.05 -2.34
CA THR A 35 3.23 -3.92 -2.43
C THR A 35 3.37 -4.99 -3.51
N THR A 36 4.03 -4.67 -4.63
CA THR A 36 4.29 -5.63 -5.72
C THR A 36 5.15 -6.78 -5.25
N ILE A 37 6.21 -6.49 -4.48
CA ILE A 37 7.06 -7.52 -3.89
C ILE A 37 6.31 -8.31 -2.83
N ALA A 38 5.61 -7.63 -1.92
CA ALA A 38 4.85 -8.27 -0.86
C ALA A 38 3.83 -9.27 -1.39
N ASN A 39 3.17 -8.98 -2.52
CA ASN A 39 2.23 -9.89 -3.18
C ASN A 39 2.85 -11.22 -3.64
N CYS A 40 4.17 -11.26 -3.85
CA CYS A 40 4.86 -12.51 -4.19
C CYS A 40 5.00 -13.49 -3.01
N PHE A 41 4.71 -13.03 -1.78
CA PHE A 41 4.83 -13.82 -0.56
C PHE A 41 3.49 -14.38 -0.05
N GLU A 42 2.45 -14.34 -0.86
CA GLU A 42 1.20 -15.08 -0.60
C GLU A 42 1.35 -16.54 -1.05
N GLU A 43 0.51 -17.43 -0.52
CA GLU A 43 0.54 -18.87 -0.85
C GLU A 43 0.41 -19.13 -2.36
N TYR A 44 -0.43 -18.34 -3.03
CA TYR A 44 -0.55 -18.30 -4.49
C TYR A 44 -0.05 -16.95 -5.00
N GLY A 45 1.13 -16.57 -4.52
CA GLY A 45 1.69 -15.25 -4.74
C GLY A 45 1.98 -14.96 -6.21
N ASP A 46 2.03 -13.68 -6.52
CA ASP A 46 2.32 -13.20 -7.86
C ASP A 46 3.75 -13.56 -8.29
N SER A 47 3.89 -14.13 -9.46
CA SER A 47 5.20 -14.16 -10.13
C SER A 47 5.50 -12.76 -10.73
N TYR A 48 6.77 -12.49 -11.03
CA TYR A 48 7.17 -11.25 -11.71
C TYR A 48 6.40 -11.03 -13.03
N LYS A 49 6.07 -12.10 -13.76
CA LYS A 49 5.25 -12.04 -14.98
C LYS A 49 3.82 -11.61 -14.71
N MET A 50 3.21 -12.12 -13.64
CA MET A 50 1.86 -11.73 -13.21
C MET A 50 1.81 -10.26 -12.80
N ASN A 51 2.85 -9.75 -12.14
CA ASN A 51 2.94 -8.34 -11.81
C ASN A 51 2.95 -7.43 -13.04
N LEU A 52 3.60 -7.84 -14.12
CA LEU A 52 3.57 -7.11 -15.40
C LEU A 52 2.17 -7.15 -16.02
N ILE A 53 1.53 -8.31 -16.05
CA ILE A 53 0.17 -8.47 -16.58
C ILE A 53 -0.81 -7.59 -15.81
N LYS A 54 -0.77 -7.63 -14.48
CA LYS A 54 -1.64 -6.81 -13.62
C LYS A 54 -1.50 -5.29 -13.83
N LYS A 55 -0.35 -4.82 -14.32
CA LYS A 55 -0.19 -3.40 -14.68
C LYS A 55 -0.93 -3.00 -15.95
N ILE A 56 -1.20 -3.95 -16.82
CA ILE A 56 -1.84 -3.74 -18.14
C ILE A 56 -3.32 -4.09 -18.07
N GLU A 57 -3.72 -4.95 -17.13
CA GLU A 57 -5.12 -5.33 -16.95
C GLU A 57 -5.99 -4.13 -16.52
N PRO A 58 -7.20 -4.02 -17.07
CA PRO A 58 -8.16 -3.03 -16.60
C PRO A 58 -8.48 -3.23 -15.10
N MET A 59 -8.42 -2.17 -14.33
CA MET A 59 -8.83 -2.24 -12.92
C MET A 59 -10.33 -2.53 -12.82
N VAL A 60 -10.65 -3.65 -12.16
CA VAL A 60 -12.03 -4.04 -11.87
C VAL A 60 -12.43 -3.47 -10.52
N SER A 61 -13.53 -2.73 -10.48
CA SER A 61 -14.08 -2.24 -9.21
C SER A 61 -14.75 -3.38 -8.45
N THR A 62 -14.32 -3.61 -7.22
CA THR A 62 -14.95 -4.54 -6.28
C THR A 62 -15.39 -3.80 -5.01
N PRO A 63 -16.37 -4.35 -4.24
CA PRO A 63 -16.77 -3.73 -2.97
C PRO A 63 -15.60 -3.49 -2.02
N SER A 64 -14.65 -4.41 -1.95
CA SER A 64 -13.47 -4.29 -1.09
C SER A 64 -12.54 -3.15 -1.51
N ILE A 65 -12.33 -2.95 -2.81
CA ILE A 65 -11.53 -1.83 -3.33
C ILE A 65 -12.26 -0.50 -3.04
N LEU A 66 -13.57 -0.44 -3.28
CA LEU A 66 -14.36 0.75 -2.98
C LEU A 66 -14.37 1.06 -1.49
N LEU A 67 -14.46 0.03 -0.64
CA LEU A 67 -14.39 0.19 0.81
C LEU A 67 -13.03 0.72 1.26
N GLY A 68 -11.94 0.18 0.73
CA GLY A 68 -10.58 0.67 1.00
C GLY A 68 -10.39 2.13 0.60
N ASN A 69 -10.88 2.51 -0.59
CA ASN A 69 -10.82 3.89 -1.07
C ASN A 69 -11.67 4.84 -0.21
N PHE A 70 -12.81 4.37 0.29
CA PHE A 70 -13.63 5.16 1.21
C PHE A 70 -12.99 5.30 2.59
N ALA A 71 -12.37 4.24 3.10
CA ALA A 71 -11.59 4.30 4.34
C ALA A 71 -10.44 5.31 4.24
N GLY A 72 -9.72 5.35 3.11
CA GLY A 72 -8.71 6.37 2.82
C GLY A 72 -9.29 7.79 2.84
N GLN A 73 -10.45 8.01 2.18
CA GLN A 73 -11.12 9.33 2.24
C GLN A 73 -11.50 9.73 3.68
N LEU A 74 -12.04 8.80 4.48
CA LEU A 74 -12.40 9.07 5.88
C LEU A 74 -11.17 9.43 6.72
N LEU A 75 -10.07 8.77 6.45
CA LEU A 75 -8.79 9.03 7.08
C LEU A 75 -8.28 10.44 6.75
N ASP A 76 -8.29 10.81 5.47
CA ASP A 76 -7.93 12.16 5.03
C ASP A 76 -8.81 13.23 5.68
N GLU A 77 -10.12 13.00 5.72
CA GLU A 77 -11.07 13.93 6.32
C GLU A 77 -10.82 14.12 7.81
N ALA A 78 -10.55 13.03 8.53
CA ALA A 78 -10.23 13.06 9.95
C ALA A 78 -8.91 13.80 10.21
N SER A 79 -7.88 13.53 9.41
CA SER A 79 -6.55 14.14 9.54
C SER A 79 -6.54 15.63 9.27
N TYR A 80 -7.26 16.06 8.23
CA TYR A 80 -7.40 17.48 7.92
C TYR A 80 -8.43 18.19 8.80
N LYS A 81 -8.94 17.53 9.85
CA LYS A 81 -9.95 18.06 10.79
C LYS A 81 -11.16 18.63 10.07
N LYS A 82 -11.53 18.03 8.92
CA LYS A 82 -12.73 18.43 8.18
C LYS A 82 -13.96 17.99 8.98
N LYS A 83 -14.77 18.94 9.36
CA LYS A 83 -16.05 18.67 10.04
C LYS A 83 -17.11 18.23 9.02
N MET A 84 -16.99 17.00 8.54
CA MET A 84 -18.00 16.38 7.69
C MET A 84 -18.73 15.30 8.47
N THR A 85 -20.04 15.19 8.27
CA THR A 85 -20.80 14.06 8.79
C THR A 85 -20.51 12.82 7.95
N TYR A 86 -20.74 11.63 8.52
CA TYR A 86 -20.57 10.38 7.79
C TYR A 86 -21.40 10.35 6.49
N GLU A 87 -22.63 10.84 6.53
CA GLU A 87 -23.54 10.90 5.38
C GLU A 87 -23.01 11.82 4.28
N GLU A 88 -22.42 12.96 4.67
CA GLU A 88 -21.79 13.90 3.72
C GLU A 88 -20.57 13.26 3.05
N SER A 89 -19.72 12.61 3.83
CA SER A 89 -18.53 11.89 3.34
C SER A 89 -18.94 10.76 2.39
N LEU A 90 -19.92 9.95 2.79
CA LEU A 90 -20.43 8.86 1.96
C LEU A 90 -21.06 9.36 0.66
N LYS A 91 -21.88 10.42 0.73
CA LYS A 91 -22.47 11.05 -0.46
C LYS A 91 -21.43 11.63 -1.39
N SER A 92 -20.41 12.28 -0.85
CA SER A 92 -19.27 12.80 -1.61
C SER A 92 -18.52 11.68 -2.31
N PHE A 93 -18.26 10.59 -1.60
CA PHE A 93 -17.58 9.42 -2.14
C PHE A 93 -18.36 8.74 -3.28
N PHE A 94 -19.65 8.52 -3.09
CA PHE A 94 -20.53 7.98 -4.14
C PHE A 94 -20.55 8.87 -5.38
N LYS A 95 -20.62 10.19 -5.20
CA LYS A 95 -20.60 11.13 -6.31
C LYS A 95 -19.32 11.08 -7.11
N LYS A 96 -18.17 10.99 -6.41
CA LYS A 96 -16.85 10.91 -7.06
C LYS A 96 -16.61 9.57 -7.77
N ASN A 97 -17.17 8.49 -7.25
CA ASN A 97 -16.93 7.13 -7.71
C ASN A 97 -18.15 6.48 -8.37
N ALA A 98 -19.11 7.28 -8.87
CA ALA A 98 -20.38 6.80 -9.40
C ALA A 98 -20.21 5.71 -10.49
N LEU A 99 -19.24 5.90 -11.40
CA LEU A 99 -18.96 4.93 -12.45
C LEU A 99 -18.39 3.62 -11.88
N ALA A 100 -17.50 3.71 -10.90
CA ALA A 100 -16.91 2.54 -10.25
C ALA A 100 -17.97 1.70 -9.52
N PHE A 101 -18.92 2.36 -8.84
CA PHE A 101 -20.08 1.69 -8.24
C PHE A 101 -21.00 1.06 -9.29
N ALA A 102 -21.26 1.75 -10.39
CA ALA A 102 -22.10 1.22 -11.47
C ALA A 102 -21.46 0.01 -12.19
N CYS A 103 -20.12 -0.02 -12.28
CA CYS A 103 -19.39 -1.12 -12.89
C CYS A 103 -19.07 -2.27 -11.92
N CYS A 104 -19.37 -2.10 -10.63
CA CYS A 104 -19.17 -3.14 -9.64
C CYS A 104 -20.16 -4.29 -9.88
N LYS A 105 -19.63 -5.49 -10.15
CA LYS A 105 -20.46 -6.68 -10.42
C LYS A 105 -20.98 -7.36 -9.16
N ASP A 106 -20.27 -7.15 -8.04
CA ASP A 106 -20.62 -7.78 -6.78
C ASP A 106 -21.67 -6.97 -6.00
N PRO A 107 -22.49 -7.64 -5.19
CA PRO A 107 -23.48 -6.96 -4.36
C PRO A 107 -22.84 -6.00 -3.35
N LEU A 108 -23.41 -4.80 -3.24
CA LEU A 108 -22.99 -3.77 -2.29
C LEU A 108 -23.82 -3.77 -0.99
N THR A 109 -24.51 -4.88 -0.70
CA THR A 109 -25.49 -4.97 0.39
C THR A 109 -24.90 -4.72 1.78
N THR A 110 -23.64 -5.10 2.00
CA THR A 110 -22.94 -4.93 3.27
C THR A 110 -22.06 -3.68 3.31
N PHE A 111 -21.88 -2.99 2.18
CA PHE A 111 -20.97 -1.87 2.05
C PHE A 111 -21.15 -0.79 3.12
N HIS A 112 -22.38 -0.40 3.39
CA HIS A 112 -22.67 0.63 4.38
C HIS A 112 -22.25 0.21 5.81
N ILE A 113 -22.52 -1.05 6.18
CA ILE A 113 -22.17 -1.60 7.51
C ILE A 113 -20.64 -1.67 7.65
N GLU A 114 -19.96 -2.15 6.62
CA GLU A 114 -18.51 -2.27 6.59
C GLU A 114 -17.85 -0.88 6.62
N ALA A 115 -18.41 0.09 5.90
CA ALA A 115 -17.95 1.47 5.89
C ALA A 115 -18.09 2.17 7.26
N LEU A 116 -19.19 1.92 7.97
CA LEU A 116 -19.36 2.40 9.36
C LEU A 116 -18.34 1.77 10.31
N ASN A 117 -18.06 0.48 10.16
CA ASN A 117 -17.01 -0.18 10.94
C ASN A 117 -15.63 0.40 10.66
N GLN A 118 -15.30 0.70 9.39
CA GLN A 118 -14.03 1.36 9.05
C GLN A 118 -13.92 2.74 9.73
N LYS A 119 -15.00 3.53 9.67
CA LYS A 119 -15.03 4.84 10.32
C LYS A 119 -14.74 4.72 11.82
N ARG A 120 -15.41 3.80 12.53
CA ARG A 120 -15.19 3.56 13.96
C ARG A 120 -13.75 3.18 14.26
N ILE A 121 -13.17 2.25 13.48
CA ILE A 121 -11.79 1.82 13.68
C ILE A 121 -10.81 2.99 13.44
N ILE A 122 -11.03 3.81 12.42
CA ILE A 122 -10.21 5.00 12.14
C ILE A 122 -10.28 5.97 13.33
N GLU A 123 -11.47 6.24 13.86
CA GLU A 123 -11.65 7.11 15.02
C GLU A 123 -10.93 6.54 16.26
N GLU A 124 -11.08 5.26 16.56
CA GLU A 124 -10.39 4.59 17.68
C GLU A 124 -8.85 4.62 17.53
N VAL A 125 -8.34 4.50 16.30
CA VAL A 125 -6.90 4.63 16.01
C VAL A 125 -6.43 6.06 16.26
N LEU A 126 -7.16 7.03 15.72
CA LEU A 126 -6.80 8.45 15.83
C LEU A 126 -6.94 8.98 17.25
N ASP A 127 -7.88 8.47 18.04
CA ASP A 127 -8.03 8.79 19.46
C ASP A 127 -6.97 8.08 20.33
N GLY A 128 -6.13 7.25 19.73
CA GLY A 128 -5.03 6.53 20.40
C GLY A 128 -5.51 5.39 21.30
N GLU A 129 -6.70 4.85 21.06
CA GLU A 129 -7.25 3.77 21.89
C GLU A 129 -6.69 2.39 21.51
N ILE A 130 -6.39 2.18 20.22
CA ILE A 130 -5.96 0.87 19.70
C ILE A 130 -4.43 0.75 19.60
N ILE A 131 -3.74 1.83 19.29
CA ILE A 131 -2.30 1.82 19.03
C ILE A 131 -1.57 2.53 20.16
N HIS A 132 -0.73 1.76 20.88
CA HIS A 132 0.14 2.30 21.92
C HIS A 132 1.58 2.28 21.45
N LYS A 133 2.33 3.34 21.79
CA LYS A 133 3.80 3.36 21.66
C LYS A 133 4.38 2.26 22.57
N LYS A 134 5.60 1.81 22.28
CA LYS A 134 6.32 0.79 23.08
C LYS A 134 6.42 1.14 24.57
N ASP A 135 6.44 2.41 24.89
CA ASP A 135 6.46 2.95 26.26
C ASP A 135 5.08 3.07 26.91
N GLY A 136 4.01 2.61 26.23
CA GLY A 136 2.62 2.72 26.69
C GLY A 136 1.98 4.09 26.46
N GLY A 137 2.67 5.01 25.77
CA GLY A 137 2.12 6.30 25.39
C GLY A 137 1.07 6.19 24.27
N LYS A 138 0.10 7.09 24.28
CA LYS A 138 -0.87 7.23 23.18
C LYS A 138 -0.19 7.85 21.96
N ILE A 139 -0.59 7.42 20.76
CA ILE A 139 -0.18 8.06 19.52
C ILE A 139 -0.98 9.36 19.36
N ASN A 140 -0.27 10.46 19.19
CA ASN A 140 -0.90 11.74 18.91
C ASN A 140 -1.02 11.91 17.39
N VAL A 141 -2.22 12.20 16.90
CA VAL A 141 -2.48 12.42 15.45
C VAL A 141 -1.62 13.55 14.89
N ASP A 142 -1.35 14.59 15.68
CA ASP A 142 -0.53 15.72 15.25
C ASP A 142 0.96 15.33 15.07
N GLU A 143 1.37 14.14 15.55
CA GLU A 143 2.70 13.55 15.38
C GLU A 143 2.77 12.53 14.22
N LEU A 144 1.66 12.31 13.50
CA LEU A 144 1.60 11.38 12.38
C LEU A 144 1.79 12.10 11.05
N ILE A 145 2.64 11.54 10.21
CA ILE A 145 2.71 11.88 8.79
C ILE A 145 1.83 10.89 8.03
N LEU A 146 0.88 11.43 7.27
CA LEU A 146 -0.12 10.65 6.54
C LEU A 146 0.31 10.43 5.11
N GLU A 147 0.06 9.21 4.62
CA GLU A 147 0.31 8.79 3.24
C GLU A 147 1.69 9.21 2.69
N PRO A 148 2.78 9.16 3.48
CA PRO A 148 4.08 9.55 2.98
C PRO A 148 4.56 8.59 1.90
N SER A 149 5.11 9.16 0.82
CA SER A 149 5.74 8.40 -0.26
C SER A 149 7.26 8.44 -0.12
N TYR A 150 7.87 7.28 -0.18
CA TYR A 150 9.31 7.11 -0.07
C TYR A 150 9.89 6.36 -1.25
N PHE A 151 11.13 6.70 -1.60
CA PHE A 151 11.90 5.96 -2.60
C PHE A 151 13.29 5.66 -2.03
N CYS A 152 13.79 4.50 -2.37
CA CYS A 152 15.13 4.09 -2.05
C CYS A 152 15.83 3.61 -3.33
N GLY A 153 16.68 4.46 -3.91
CA GLY A 153 17.42 4.12 -5.13
C GLY A 153 18.42 2.98 -4.91
N ILE A 154 18.96 2.84 -3.71
CA ILE A 154 19.90 1.77 -3.36
C ILE A 154 19.22 0.39 -3.45
N LEU A 155 17.97 0.30 -2.97
CA LEU A 155 17.19 -0.94 -3.01
C LEU A 155 16.34 -1.07 -4.27
N GLY A 156 16.23 -0.03 -5.09
CA GLY A 156 15.34 0.00 -6.24
C GLY A 156 13.86 -0.06 -5.85
N LEU A 157 13.50 0.48 -4.68
CA LEU A 157 12.17 0.38 -4.10
C LEU A 157 11.48 1.73 -3.98
N GLN A 158 10.16 1.69 -4.10
CA GLN A 158 9.27 2.79 -3.75
C GLN A 158 8.03 2.28 -3.04
N GLY A 159 7.43 3.12 -2.22
CA GLY A 159 6.17 2.79 -1.56
C GLY A 159 5.52 3.99 -0.90
N ARG A 160 4.21 3.88 -0.70
CA ARG A 160 3.41 4.82 0.08
C ARG A 160 2.88 4.06 1.29
N MET A 161 3.17 4.57 2.47
CA MET A 161 2.69 4.03 3.74
C MET A 161 1.40 4.75 4.12
N ASP A 162 0.58 4.13 4.95
CA ASP A 162 -0.61 4.82 5.44
C ASP A 162 -0.25 5.86 6.49
N PHE A 163 0.61 5.50 7.47
CA PHE A 163 1.08 6.42 8.51
C PHE A 163 2.50 6.13 8.96
N ILE A 164 3.19 7.18 9.35
CA ILE A 164 4.41 7.11 10.13
C ILE A 164 4.40 8.20 11.19
N ASP A 165 4.94 7.93 12.38
CA ASP A 165 5.09 8.97 13.37
C ASP A 165 6.28 9.90 13.07
N LEU A 166 6.25 11.13 13.60
CA LEU A 166 7.29 12.13 13.36
C LEU A 166 8.68 11.72 13.86
N ASN A 167 8.74 10.81 14.84
CA ASN A 167 9.99 10.29 15.35
C ASN A 167 10.55 9.17 14.46
N LEU A 168 9.82 8.77 13.42
CA LEU A 168 10.17 7.72 12.46
C LEU A 168 10.41 6.33 13.09
N ASP A 169 9.85 6.08 14.28
CA ASP A 169 10.01 4.82 15.01
C ASP A 169 8.84 3.86 14.86
N THR A 170 7.69 4.36 14.40
CA THR A 170 6.45 3.58 14.25
C THR A 170 5.86 3.74 12.85
N ILE A 171 5.70 2.62 12.14
CA ILE A 171 5.02 2.53 10.84
C ILE A 171 3.69 1.82 11.05
N ILE A 172 2.61 2.41 10.54
CA ILE A 172 1.25 1.86 10.63
C ILE A 172 0.72 1.66 9.21
N GLU A 173 0.23 0.46 8.94
CA GLU A 173 -0.38 0.09 7.67
C GLU A 173 -1.83 -0.36 7.92
N GLN A 174 -2.79 0.34 7.37
CA GLN A 174 -4.20 0.04 7.51
C GLN A 174 -4.67 -0.99 6.48
N LYS A 175 -5.44 -1.96 6.92
CA LYS A 175 -6.07 -2.95 6.03
C LYS A 175 -7.56 -3.00 6.26
N SER A 176 -8.33 -2.76 5.20
CA SER A 176 -9.81 -2.78 5.20
C SER A 176 -10.36 -4.19 4.98
N GLY A 177 -9.83 -5.21 5.63
CA GLY A 177 -10.24 -6.59 5.46
C GLY A 177 -10.71 -7.25 6.76
N LYS A 178 -11.13 -8.51 6.67
CA LYS A 178 -11.38 -9.33 7.86
C LYS A 178 -10.09 -9.56 8.61
N SER A 179 -10.12 -9.46 9.93
CA SER A 179 -8.96 -9.71 10.79
C SER A 179 -8.43 -11.13 10.57
N ALA A 180 -7.12 -11.25 10.42
CA ALA A 180 -6.43 -12.52 10.24
C ALA A 180 -6.37 -13.39 11.53
N TRP A 181 -6.96 -12.94 12.64
CA TRP A 181 -6.93 -13.65 13.94
C TRP A 181 -7.97 -14.77 14.08
N SER A 182 -8.53 -15.28 12.98
CA SER A 182 -9.55 -16.33 13.03
C SER A 182 -9.02 -17.77 13.23
N GLY A 183 -7.74 -17.95 13.47
CA GLY A 183 -7.16 -19.26 13.84
C GLY A 183 -7.02 -20.27 12.71
N ASP A 184 -7.42 -19.94 11.49
CA ASP A 184 -7.28 -20.82 10.33
C ASP A 184 -5.89 -20.73 9.70
N ALA A 185 -5.33 -21.88 9.28
CA ALA A 185 -4.02 -21.96 8.64
C ALA A 185 -3.89 -21.07 7.39
N ASN A 186 -4.99 -20.82 6.66
CA ASN A 186 -5.03 -19.94 5.49
C ASN A 186 -4.87 -18.44 5.85
N THR A 187 -5.09 -18.05 7.10
CA THR A 187 -4.88 -16.68 7.58
C THR A 187 -3.39 -16.35 7.79
N ALA A 188 -2.56 -17.35 8.02
CA ALA A 188 -1.12 -17.14 8.26
C ALA A 188 -0.42 -16.53 7.03
N ASN A 189 -0.86 -16.86 5.82
CA ASN A 189 -0.24 -16.38 4.58
C ASN A 189 -0.55 -14.90 4.28
N HIS A 190 -1.75 -14.44 4.62
CA HIS A 190 -2.06 -13.00 4.54
C HIS A 190 -1.23 -12.16 5.51
N LEU A 191 -0.92 -12.71 6.69
CA LEU A 191 -0.01 -12.08 7.65
C LEU A 191 1.42 -11.97 7.08
N GLN A 192 1.91 -12.96 6.37
CA GLN A 192 3.24 -12.96 5.78
C GLN A 192 3.42 -11.81 4.78
N LYS A 193 2.46 -11.60 3.87
CA LYS A 193 2.46 -10.47 2.93
C LYS A 193 2.56 -9.13 3.65
N HIS A 194 1.72 -8.91 4.65
CA HIS A 194 1.72 -7.64 5.40
C HIS A 194 3.01 -7.45 6.20
N TYR A 195 3.53 -8.52 6.78
CA TYR A 195 4.82 -8.49 7.46
C TYR A 195 5.96 -8.14 6.51
N VAL A 196 6.02 -8.74 5.33
CA VAL A 196 7.01 -8.41 4.29
C VAL A 196 6.86 -6.96 3.85
N GLN A 197 5.65 -6.45 3.68
CA GLN A 197 5.40 -5.06 3.33
C GLN A 197 6.01 -4.11 4.36
N LEU A 198 5.77 -4.34 5.65
CA LEU A 198 6.35 -3.54 6.73
C LEU A 198 7.88 -3.65 6.81
N LEU A 199 8.45 -4.84 6.60
CA LEU A 199 9.90 -5.02 6.55
C LEU A 199 10.54 -4.24 5.40
N LEU A 200 9.92 -4.21 4.23
CA LEU A 200 10.41 -3.45 3.08
C LEU A 200 10.32 -1.95 3.33
N TYR A 201 9.26 -1.46 3.96
CA TYR A 201 9.18 -0.06 4.38
C TYR A 201 10.30 0.29 5.37
N ARG A 202 10.52 -0.56 6.38
CA ARG A 202 11.63 -0.38 7.32
C ARG A 202 12.99 -0.38 6.60
N ALA A 203 13.17 -1.24 5.60
CA ALA A 203 14.40 -1.25 4.81
C ALA A 203 14.58 0.06 4.02
N ILE A 204 13.52 0.59 3.39
CA ILE A 204 13.56 1.89 2.74
C ILE A 204 14.07 2.95 3.72
N PHE A 205 13.51 3.04 4.93
CA PHE A 205 13.96 3.99 5.94
C PHE A 205 15.41 3.83 6.36
N HIS A 206 15.87 2.59 6.43
CA HIS A 206 17.26 2.32 6.84
C HIS A 206 18.29 2.72 5.78
N TYR A 207 17.91 2.67 4.50
CA TYR A 207 18.82 2.89 3.37
C TYR A 207 18.55 4.19 2.58
N SER A 208 17.53 4.98 2.98
CA SER A 208 17.29 6.32 2.45
C SER A 208 17.94 7.36 3.32
#